data_d129d0526fd242aa49cf97c050aa8cac
#
_entry.id   d129d0526fd242aa49cf97c050aa8cac
#
_cell.length_a   1.000
_cell.length_b   1.000
_cell.length_c   1.000
_cell.angle_alpha   90.00
_cell.angle_beta   90.00
_cell.angle_gamma   90.00
#
_symmetry.space_group_name_H-M   'P 1'
#
loop_
_entity.id
_entity.type
_entity.pdbx_description
1 polymer ?
#
loop_
_entity_poly.entity_id
_entity_poly.type
_entity_poly.pdbx_seq_one_letter_code
_entity_poly.pdbx_strand_id
1 'polypeptide(L)'
;TICLLVLNLIVHPQVLTPEFFSKQTLNYTWVLGGLLGVIYLTGNLLLLPRLGAALTVVITVTGQIIMGVIIDTFGLLGAHQQSFTIFKGVGIIFLITGIIFMNYVRRHPVNRHKNTPIVFWLLIGFVFGFAPPIQTTINSTLAQHTHSSIFASLISFSVGTIALDRKSVV
;
A
#
# COMPACT_ATOMS: atom_id res chain seq x y z
N THR A 1 4.75 3.03 -15.65
CA THR A 1 3.95 2.11 -16.49
C THR A 1 4.70 1.76 -17.79
N ILE A 2 5.13 2.73 -18.61
CA ILE A 2 5.83 2.49 -19.89
C ILE A 2 7.10 1.64 -19.70
N CYS A 3 7.95 1.98 -18.73
CA CYS A 3 9.18 1.25 -18.42
C CYS A 3 8.90 -0.22 -18.04
N LEU A 4 7.85 -0.47 -17.24
CA LEU A 4 7.43 -1.83 -16.89
C LEU A 4 6.88 -2.60 -18.09
N LEU A 5 6.20 -1.92 -19.00
CA LEU A 5 5.70 -2.53 -20.24
C LEU A 5 6.86 -2.95 -21.14
N VAL A 6 7.86 -2.09 -21.35
CA VAL A 6 9.06 -2.40 -22.12
C VAL A 6 9.84 -3.56 -21.47
N LEU A 7 10.01 -3.52 -20.16
CA LEU A 7 10.70 -4.58 -19.41
C LEU A 7 9.95 -5.93 -19.54
N ASN A 8 8.62 -5.91 -19.49
CA ASN A 8 7.80 -7.11 -19.65
C ASN A 8 7.92 -7.69 -21.05
N LEU A 9 7.92 -6.86 -22.10
CA LEU A 9 8.14 -7.29 -23.49
C LEU A 9 9.49 -7.96 -23.70
N ILE A 10 10.53 -7.51 -22.98
CA ILE A 10 11.88 -8.07 -23.10
C ILE A 10 12.00 -9.40 -22.32
N VAL A 11 11.49 -9.45 -21.08
CA VAL A 11 11.73 -10.56 -20.16
C VAL A 11 10.68 -11.66 -20.28
N HIS A 12 9.41 -11.30 -20.49
CA HIS A 12 8.27 -12.22 -20.54
C HIS A 12 7.27 -11.88 -21.65
N PRO A 13 7.66 -11.93 -22.93
CA PRO A 13 6.76 -11.58 -24.05
C PRO A 13 5.50 -12.46 -24.10
N GLN A 14 5.56 -13.67 -23.56
CA GLN A 14 4.46 -14.64 -23.57
C GLN A 14 3.25 -14.20 -22.72
N VAL A 15 3.46 -13.36 -21.72
CA VAL A 15 2.41 -12.90 -20.78
C VAL A 15 1.52 -11.81 -21.40
N LEU A 16 1.96 -11.20 -22.49
CA LEU A 16 1.21 -10.17 -23.23
C LEU A 16 0.45 -10.73 -24.44
N THR A 17 0.43 -12.06 -24.63
CA THR A 17 -0.30 -12.68 -25.74
C THR A 17 -1.80 -12.75 -25.46
N PRO A 18 -2.68 -12.60 -26.47
CA PRO A 18 -4.12 -12.74 -26.31
C PRO A 18 -4.55 -14.08 -25.72
N GLU A 19 -3.79 -15.15 -26.02
CA GLU A 19 -4.04 -16.51 -25.50
C GLU A 19 -3.85 -16.58 -23.98
N PHE A 20 -2.91 -15.84 -23.43
CA PHE A 20 -2.69 -15.76 -21.99
C PHE A 20 -3.91 -15.12 -21.30
N PHE A 21 -4.43 -14.01 -21.84
CA PHE A 21 -5.61 -13.34 -21.30
C PHE A 21 -6.90 -14.17 -21.43
N SER A 22 -7.03 -14.99 -22.47
CA SER A 22 -8.22 -15.83 -22.65
C SER A 22 -8.27 -17.03 -21.69
N LYS A 23 -7.11 -17.50 -21.24
CA LYS A 23 -6.97 -18.62 -20.29
C LYS A 23 -7.05 -18.20 -18.83
N GLN A 24 -6.84 -16.93 -18.55
CA GLN A 24 -6.92 -16.40 -17.19
C GLN A 24 -8.28 -15.75 -16.94
N THR A 25 -8.99 -16.25 -15.93
CA THR A 25 -10.18 -15.55 -15.42
C THR A 25 -9.72 -14.22 -14.84
N LEU A 26 -10.16 -13.10 -15.44
CA LEU A 26 -9.94 -11.76 -14.92
C LEU A 26 -10.60 -11.65 -13.52
N ASN A 27 -9.79 -11.86 -12.50
CA ASN A 27 -10.25 -11.74 -11.13
C ASN A 27 -10.22 -10.26 -10.70
N TYR A 28 -11.20 -9.85 -9.89
CA TYR A 28 -11.28 -8.51 -9.29
C TYR A 28 -9.97 -8.10 -8.59
N THR A 29 -9.18 -9.06 -8.14
CA THR A 29 -7.86 -8.86 -7.51
C THR A 29 -6.88 -8.09 -8.40
N TRP A 30 -7.01 -8.18 -9.72
CA TRP A 30 -6.14 -7.48 -10.66
C TRP A 30 -6.31 -5.96 -10.58
N VAL A 31 -7.54 -5.51 -10.34
CA VAL A 31 -7.88 -4.09 -10.26
C VAL A 31 -7.66 -3.54 -8.86
N LEU A 32 -7.90 -4.36 -7.83
CA LEU A 32 -7.78 -3.94 -6.43
C LEU A 32 -6.38 -3.47 -6.07
N GLY A 33 -5.33 -4.15 -6.55
CA GLY A 33 -3.95 -3.74 -6.28
C GLY A 33 -3.68 -2.30 -6.71
N GLY A 34 -4.08 -1.92 -7.92
CA GLY A 34 -3.89 -0.56 -8.41
C GLY A 34 -4.73 0.49 -7.67
N LEU A 35 -5.99 0.17 -7.35
CA LEU A 35 -6.87 1.07 -6.59
C LEU A 35 -6.35 1.34 -5.17
N LEU A 36 -5.83 0.32 -4.49
CA LEU A 36 -5.22 0.47 -3.16
C LEU A 36 -4.02 1.43 -3.18
N GLY A 37 -3.21 1.37 -4.24
CA GLY A 37 -2.11 2.32 -4.45
C GLY A 37 -2.61 3.76 -4.57
N VAL A 38 -3.69 3.99 -5.31
CA VAL A 38 -4.31 5.32 -5.45
C VAL A 38 -4.87 5.81 -4.12
N ILE A 39 -5.55 4.94 -3.37
CA ILE A 39 -6.10 5.26 -2.04
C ILE A 39 -4.96 5.69 -1.11
N TYR A 40 -3.85 4.94 -1.08
CA TYR A 40 -2.69 5.26 -0.25
C TYR A 40 -2.05 6.60 -0.63
N LEU A 41 -1.79 6.84 -1.91
CA LEU A 41 -1.20 8.09 -2.38
C LEU A 41 -2.11 9.28 -2.09
N THR A 42 -3.39 9.19 -2.43
CA THR A 42 -4.37 10.24 -2.17
C THR A 42 -4.51 10.50 -0.67
N GLY A 43 -4.55 9.44 0.14
CA GLY A 43 -4.59 9.53 1.59
C GLY A 43 -3.40 10.29 2.17
N ASN A 44 -2.18 9.98 1.74
CA ASN A 44 -0.98 10.70 2.17
C ASN A 44 -1.02 12.19 1.79
N LEU A 45 -1.47 12.51 0.57
CA LEU A 45 -1.62 13.91 0.12
C LEU A 45 -2.63 14.68 0.99
N LEU A 46 -3.73 14.05 1.41
CA LEU A 46 -4.72 14.66 2.30
C LEU A 46 -4.21 14.83 3.74
N LEU A 47 -3.37 13.91 4.22
CA LEU A 47 -2.82 13.93 5.57
C LEU A 47 -1.68 14.94 5.73
N LEU A 48 -0.89 15.15 4.67
CA LEU A 48 0.30 15.99 4.67
C LEU A 48 0.04 17.41 5.23
N PRO A 49 -0.97 18.17 4.77
CA PRO A 49 -1.27 19.51 5.29
C PRO A 49 -1.85 19.49 6.72
N ARG A 50 -2.40 18.36 7.17
CA ARG A 50 -3.04 18.21 8.48
C ARG A 50 -2.09 17.76 9.58
N LEU A 51 -1.26 16.78 9.28
CA LEU A 51 -0.31 16.16 10.21
C LEU A 51 1.14 16.64 10.01
N GLY A 52 1.44 17.19 8.83
CA GLY A 52 2.80 17.46 8.37
C GLY A 52 3.52 16.18 7.94
N ALA A 53 4.63 16.31 7.18
CA ALA A 53 5.31 15.20 6.53
C ALA A 53 5.73 14.09 7.51
N ALA A 54 6.41 14.46 8.57
CA ALA A 54 6.97 13.48 9.50
C ALA A 54 5.90 12.62 10.18
N LEU A 55 4.82 13.22 10.68
CA LEU A 55 3.78 12.47 11.38
C LEU A 55 2.91 11.64 10.42
N THR A 56 2.69 12.15 9.20
CA THR A 56 2.01 11.39 8.14
C THR A 56 2.76 10.11 7.84
N VAL A 57 4.07 10.19 7.58
CA VAL A 57 4.88 9.01 7.28
C VAL A 57 4.88 8.02 8.44
N VAL A 58 5.11 8.49 9.66
CA VAL A 58 5.17 7.61 10.83
C VAL A 58 3.86 6.88 11.06
N ILE A 59 2.71 7.57 10.98
CA ILE A 59 1.42 6.92 11.25
C ILE A 59 1.02 5.94 10.15
N THR A 60 1.29 6.27 8.87
CA THR A 60 0.98 5.38 7.76
C THR A 60 1.90 4.15 7.75
N VAL A 61 3.20 4.32 8.03
CA VAL A 61 4.15 3.19 8.16
C VAL A 61 3.76 2.28 9.33
N THR A 62 3.28 2.85 10.43
CA THR A 62 2.75 2.07 11.56
C THR A 62 1.59 1.18 11.11
N GLY A 63 0.63 1.74 10.37
CA GLY A 63 -0.47 0.98 9.80
C GLY A 63 0.02 -0.14 8.88
N GLN A 64 1.02 0.14 8.03
CA GLN A 64 1.62 -0.86 7.14
C GLN A 64 2.21 -2.04 7.90
N ILE A 65 3.00 -1.77 8.93
CA ILE A 65 3.67 -2.83 9.70
C ILE A 65 2.63 -3.68 10.43
N ILE A 66 1.64 -3.06 11.07
CA ILE A 66 0.59 -3.80 11.80
C ILE A 66 -0.24 -4.64 10.83
N MET A 67 -0.66 -4.06 9.70
CA MET A 67 -1.44 -4.81 8.71
C MET A 67 -0.61 -5.93 8.06
N GLY A 68 0.68 -5.69 7.78
CA GLY A 68 1.59 -6.72 7.27
C GLY A 68 1.71 -7.89 8.24
N VAL A 69 1.89 -7.63 9.54
CA VAL A 69 1.94 -8.68 10.57
C VAL A 69 0.62 -9.45 10.65
N ILE A 70 -0.52 -8.78 10.51
CA ILE A 70 -1.84 -9.44 10.49
C ILE A 70 -1.94 -10.36 9.27
N ILE A 71 -1.60 -9.87 8.09
CA ILE A 71 -1.64 -10.67 6.85
C ILE A 71 -0.74 -11.90 6.96
N ASP A 72 0.50 -11.73 7.43
CA ASP A 72 1.47 -12.81 7.57
C ASP A 72 1.02 -13.85 8.61
N THR A 73 0.48 -13.39 9.75
CA THR A 73 0.12 -14.29 10.85
C THR A 73 -1.11 -15.13 10.51
N PHE A 74 -2.09 -14.53 9.85
CA PHE A 74 -3.34 -15.21 9.50
C PHE A 74 -3.33 -15.82 8.08
N GLY A 75 -2.27 -15.60 7.30
CA GLY A 75 -2.18 -16.09 5.91
C GLY A 75 -3.26 -15.48 5.02
N LEU A 76 -3.63 -14.21 5.24
CA LEU A 76 -4.70 -13.57 4.50
C LEU A 76 -4.30 -13.33 3.04
N LEU A 77 -5.29 -13.30 2.15
CA LEU A 77 -5.13 -13.00 0.73
C LEU A 77 -4.15 -13.94 -0.03
N GLY A 78 -3.99 -15.17 0.45
CA GLY A 78 -3.07 -16.14 -0.13
C GLY A 78 -1.59 -15.94 0.27
N ALA A 79 -1.31 -15.10 1.26
CA ALA A 79 0.02 -14.97 1.83
C ALA A 79 0.47 -16.27 2.51
N HIS A 80 1.77 -16.56 2.43
CA HIS A 80 2.34 -17.69 3.15
C HIS A 80 2.26 -17.42 4.64
N GLN A 81 1.49 -18.26 5.37
CA GLN A 81 1.30 -18.07 6.81
C GLN A 81 2.64 -18.19 7.55
N GLN A 82 2.99 -17.17 8.29
CA GLN A 82 4.18 -17.12 9.12
C GLN A 82 3.81 -16.95 10.58
N SER A 83 4.34 -17.81 11.43
CA SER A 83 4.12 -17.70 12.87
C SER A 83 4.58 -16.34 13.42
N PHE A 84 3.85 -15.85 14.41
CA PHE A 84 4.23 -14.64 15.12
C PHE A 84 5.53 -14.89 15.90
N THR A 85 6.59 -14.24 15.49
CA THR A 85 7.92 -14.38 16.11
C THR A 85 8.13 -13.28 17.15
N ILE A 86 8.85 -13.58 18.21
CA ILE A 86 9.24 -12.60 19.25
C ILE A 86 9.90 -11.36 18.62
N PHE A 87 10.71 -11.53 17.58
CA PHE A 87 11.32 -10.40 16.84
C PHE A 87 10.29 -9.46 16.21
N LYS A 88 9.17 -9.97 15.69
CA LYS A 88 8.06 -9.14 15.18
C LYS A 88 7.44 -8.31 16.32
N GLY A 89 7.25 -8.94 17.50
CA GLY A 89 6.75 -8.25 18.69
C GLY A 89 7.69 -7.13 19.16
N VAL A 90 8.97 -7.40 19.26
CA VAL A 90 10.01 -6.41 19.62
C VAL A 90 10.01 -5.25 18.62
N GLY A 91 9.94 -5.53 17.31
CA GLY A 91 9.84 -4.50 16.26
C GLY A 91 8.64 -3.56 16.43
N ILE A 92 7.46 -4.12 16.76
CA ILE A 92 6.25 -3.34 17.04
C ILE A 92 6.43 -2.43 18.27
N ILE A 93 7.06 -2.94 19.34
CA ILE A 93 7.34 -2.17 20.56
C ILE A 93 8.27 -1.00 20.24
N PHE A 94 9.36 -1.22 19.49
CA PHE A 94 10.27 -0.16 19.05
C PHE A 94 9.55 0.89 18.21
N LEU A 95 8.65 0.47 17.32
CA LEU A 95 7.87 1.36 16.49
C LEU A 95 6.93 2.24 17.33
N ILE A 96 6.18 1.66 18.26
CA ILE A 96 5.29 2.40 19.17
C ILE A 96 6.12 3.39 20.01
N THR A 97 7.25 2.96 20.55
CA THR A 97 8.16 3.82 21.32
C THR A 97 8.67 4.99 20.48
N GLY A 98 9.06 4.75 19.23
CA GLY A 98 9.47 5.78 18.29
C GLY A 98 8.38 6.82 18.02
N ILE A 99 7.13 6.38 17.86
CA ILE A 99 5.97 7.27 17.68
C ILE A 99 5.76 8.16 18.91
N ILE A 100 5.80 7.57 20.11
CA ILE A 100 5.63 8.31 21.35
C ILE A 100 6.74 9.35 21.50
N PHE A 101 7.99 8.94 21.29
CA PHE A 101 9.15 9.82 21.37
C PHE A 101 9.06 10.99 20.37
N MET A 102 8.69 10.70 19.13
CA MET A 102 8.52 11.71 18.09
C MET A 102 7.43 12.73 18.44
N ASN A 103 6.29 12.27 18.99
CA ASN A 103 5.23 13.16 19.45
C ASN A 103 5.65 14.01 20.66
N TYR A 104 6.47 13.44 21.54
CA TYR A 104 6.98 14.16 22.71
C TYR A 104 7.96 15.28 22.33
N VAL A 105 8.89 15.00 21.41
CA VAL A 105 9.89 15.96 20.94
C VAL A 105 9.28 17.06 20.07
N ARG A 106 8.14 16.80 19.43
CA ARG A 106 7.49 17.74 18.53
C ARG A 106 6.69 18.80 19.29
N ARG A 107 7.38 19.77 19.88
CA ARG A 107 6.78 20.92 20.55
C ARG A 107 6.37 22.09 19.64
N HIS A 108 6.52 21.98 18.31
CA HIS A 108 6.10 23.05 17.40
C HIS A 108 4.64 22.94 17.05
N PRO A 109 3.85 24.04 17.21
CA PRO A 109 2.44 24.02 16.83
C PRO A 109 2.32 23.93 15.32
N VAL A 110 1.86 22.79 14.84
CA VAL A 110 1.28 22.73 13.48
C VAL A 110 0.06 23.63 13.51
N ASN A 111 -0.11 24.50 12.52
CA ASN A 111 -1.31 25.32 12.37
C ASN A 111 -2.54 24.40 12.44
N ARG A 112 -3.16 24.39 13.61
CA ARG A 112 -4.35 23.58 13.84
C ARG A 112 -5.50 24.23 13.12
N HIS A 113 -5.96 23.60 12.06
CA HIS A 113 -7.31 23.85 11.61
C HIS A 113 -8.25 23.58 12.80
N LYS A 114 -8.90 24.64 13.27
CA LYS A 114 -9.56 24.72 14.59
C LYS A 114 -10.70 23.73 14.86
N ASN A 115 -11.14 22.92 13.87
CA ASN A 115 -12.42 22.21 13.98
C ASN A 115 -12.35 20.66 13.97
N THR A 116 -11.18 20.04 13.81
CA THR A 116 -11.11 18.57 13.82
C THR A 116 -10.00 18.09 14.72
N PRO A 117 -10.28 17.17 15.68
CA PRO A 117 -9.26 16.67 16.60
C PRO A 117 -8.15 15.95 15.82
N ILE A 118 -6.90 16.19 16.20
CA ILE A 118 -5.72 15.55 15.56
C ILE A 118 -5.82 14.03 15.60
N VAL A 119 -6.45 13.46 16.61
CA VAL A 119 -6.68 12.03 16.79
C VAL A 119 -7.46 11.44 15.61
N PHE A 120 -8.45 12.17 15.09
CA PHE A 120 -9.22 11.74 13.92
C PHE A 120 -8.32 11.56 12.68
N TRP A 121 -7.42 12.51 12.43
CA TRP A 121 -6.48 12.43 11.31
C TRP A 121 -5.43 11.34 11.50
N LEU A 122 -5.01 11.07 12.73
CA LEU A 122 -4.12 9.97 13.05
C LEU A 122 -4.79 8.62 12.77
N LEU A 123 -6.05 8.43 13.17
CA LEU A 123 -6.81 7.22 12.88
C LEU A 123 -6.98 6.99 11.38
N ILE A 124 -7.33 8.04 10.63
CA ILE A 124 -7.42 7.97 9.17
C ILE A 124 -6.08 7.60 8.55
N GLY A 125 -4.98 8.22 8.98
CA GLY A 125 -3.64 7.91 8.48
C GLY A 125 -3.22 6.47 8.77
N PHE A 126 -3.56 5.98 9.94
CA PHE A 126 -3.32 4.59 10.32
C PHE A 126 -4.06 3.61 9.39
N VAL A 127 -5.34 3.88 9.10
CA VAL A 127 -6.15 3.06 8.20
C VAL A 127 -5.64 3.13 6.75
N PHE A 128 -5.24 4.30 6.26
CA PHE A 128 -4.60 4.41 4.94
C PHE A 128 -3.30 3.62 4.84
N GLY A 129 -2.60 3.45 5.96
CA GLY A 129 -1.43 2.58 6.05
C GLY A 129 -1.72 1.11 5.76
N PHE A 130 -2.96 0.64 5.84
CA PHE A 130 -3.30 -0.76 5.53
C PHE A 130 -3.24 -1.08 4.02
N ALA A 131 -3.38 -0.07 3.17
CA ALA A 131 -3.48 -0.28 1.73
C ALA A 131 -2.21 -0.89 1.10
N PRO A 132 -0.96 -0.44 1.37
CA PRO A 132 0.24 -1.01 0.77
C PRO A 132 0.49 -2.50 1.07
N PRO A 133 0.36 -3.01 2.31
CA PRO A 133 0.53 -4.44 2.57
C PRO A 133 -0.52 -5.30 1.86
N ILE A 134 -1.77 -4.84 1.82
CA ILE A 134 -2.84 -5.52 1.09
C ILE A 134 -2.51 -5.53 -0.41
N GLN A 135 -2.10 -4.40 -0.97
CA GLN A 135 -1.69 -4.27 -2.37
C GLN A 135 -0.53 -5.21 -2.72
N THR A 136 0.53 -5.22 -1.91
CA THR A 136 1.70 -6.08 -2.14
C THR A 136 1.36 -7.55 -2.06
N THR A 137 0.51 -7.95 -1.14
CA THR A 137 0.05 -9.34 -1.02
C THR A 137 -0.77 -9.76 -2.24
N ILE A 138 -1.72 -8.93 -2.68
CA ILE A 138 -2.51 -9.18 -3.89
C ILE A 138 -1.60 -9.29 -5.12
N ASN A 139 -0.64 -8.38 -5.27
CA ASN A 139 0.31 -8.41 -6.38
C ASN A 139 1.23 -9.65 -6.32
N SER A 140 1.64 -10.07 -5.12
CA SER A 140 2.41 -11.29 -4.94
C SER A 140 1.62 -12.55 -5.35
N THR A 141 0.36 -12.64 -4.93
CA THR A 141 -0.53 -13.73 -5.33
C THR A 141 -0.75 -13.73 -6.85
N LEU A 142 -0.96 -12.57 -7.45
CA LEU A 142 -1.06 -12.44 -8.90
C LEU A 142 0.23 -12.85 -9.61
N ALA A 143 1.40 -12.46 -9.06
CA ALA A 143 2.70 -12.84 -9.60
C ALA A 143 2.94 -14.36 -9.54
N GLN A 144 2.46 -15.04 -8.50
CA GLN A 144 2.51 -16.50 -8.41
C GLN A 144 1.65 -17.17 -9.49
N HIS A 145 0.44 -16.66 -9.72
CA HIS A 145 -0.46 -17.19 -10.75
C HIS A 145 0.03 -16.94 -12.17
N THR A 146 0.64 -15.80 -12.42
CA THR A 146 1.11 -15.39 -13.76
C THR A 146 2.57 -15.73 -14.02
N HIS A 147 3.28 -16.26 -13.01
CA HIS A 147 4.73 -16.50 -13.03
C HIS A 147 5.55 -15.27 -13.41
N SER A 148 4.99 -14.05 -13.22
CA SER A 148 5.66 -12.79 -13.57
C SER A 148 5.31 -11.67 -12.59
N SER A 149 6.26 -11.31 -11.72
CA SER A 149 6.13 -10.17 -10.83
C SER A 149 6.07 -8.82 -11.57
N ILE A 150 6.73 -8.77 -12.75
CA ILE A 150 6.75 -7.59 -13.61
C ILE A 150 5.35 -7.33 -14.18
N PHE A 151 4.65 -8.39 -14.58
CA PHE A 151 3.30 -8.31 -15.11
C PHE A 151 2.30 -7.88 -14.02
N ALA A 152 2.36 -8.46 -12.81
CA ALA A 152 1.52 -8.06 -11.69
C ALA A 152 1.69 -6.57 -11.35
N SER A 153 2.95 -6.10 -11.33
CA SER A 153 3.27 -4.69 -11.13
C SER A 153 2.75 -3.80 -12.26
N LEU A 154 2.90 -4.23 -13.52
CA LEU A 154 2.41 -3.50 -14.69
C LEU A 154 0.90 -3.27 -14.61
N ILE A 155 0.12 -4.29 -14.28
CA ILE A 155 -1.33 -4.18 -14.13
C ILE A 155 -1.69 -3.20 -13.01
N SER A 156 -1.10 -3.35 -11.81
CA SER A 156 -1.37 -2.46 -10.68
C SER A 156 -1.07 -1.00 -11.00
N PHE A 157 0.09 -0.73 -11.61
CA PHE A 157 0.45 0.64 -12.00
C PHE A 157 -0.40 1.18 -13.15
N SER A 158 -0.84 0.34 -14.08
CA SER A 158 -1.72 0.76 -15.18
C SER A 158 -3.10 1.16 -14.64
N VAL A 159 -3.70 0.33 -13.78
CA VAL A 159 -4.97 0.63 -13.12
C VAL A 159 -4.85 1.90 -12.27
N GLY A 160 -3.78 2.04 -11.49
CA GLY A 160 -3.52 3.22 -10.70
C GLY A 160 -3.39 4.49 -11.55
N THR A 161 -2.69 4.41 -12.68
CA THR A 161 -2.54 5.55 -13.62
C THR A 161 -3.89 5.96 -14.22
N ILE A 162 -4.68 5.01 -14.69
CA ILE A 162 -6.02 5.28 -15.26
C ILE A 162 -6.95 5.89 -14.20
N ALA A 163 -6.90 5.38 -12.97
CA ALA A 163 -7.72 5.88 -11.87
C ALA A 163 -7.34 7.31 -11.44
N LEU A 164 -6.05 7.68 -11.52
CA LEU A 164 -5.58 9.03 -11.23
C LEU A 164 -5.88 10.00 -12.38
N ASP A 165 -5.73 9.57 -13.63
CA ASP A 165 -5.95 10.39 -14.81
C ASP A 165 -7.41 10.84 -14.91
N ARG A 166 -8.37 9.97 -14.58
CA ARG A 166 -9.80 10.35 -14.52
C ARG A 166 -10.12 11.46 -13.53
N LYS A 167 -9.29 11.68 -12.49
CA LYS A 167 -9.47 12.78 -11.53
C LYS A 167 -8.88 14.10 -12.01
N SER A 168 -8.00 14.10 -12.99
CA SER A 168 -7.40 15.32 -13.55
C SER A 168 -8.27 16.00 -14.61
N VAL A 169 -9.38 15.37 -15.04
CA VAL A 169 -10.27 15.85 -16.11
C VAL A 169 -11.56 16.50 -15.53
N VAL A 170 -11.67 16.63 -14.21
CA VAL A 170 -12.77 17.38 -13.52
C VAL A 170 -12.17 18.57 -12.72
#